data_85c5dddba9289ae04d106f4f87ba51f4
#
_entry.id   85c5dddba9289ae04d106f4f87ba51f4
#
_cell.length_a   1.000
_cell.length_b   1.000
_cell.length_c   1.000
_cell.angle_alpha   90.00
_cell.angle_beta   90.00
_cell.angle_gamma   90.00
#
_symmetry.space_group_name_H-M   'P 1'
#
loop_
_entity.id
_entity.type
_entity.pdbx_description
1 polymer ?
#
loop_
_entity_poly.entity_id
_entity_poly.type
_entity_poly.pdbx_seq_one_letter_code
_entity_poly.pdbx_strand_id
1 'polypeptide(L)'
;MINIYGIVTLQRISKLLNISDHSRDSVGMKYIYPVVSRRSGGVSVGVNLNPNNACNWRCIYCQVPELKRGAAPVIDLARLDVELRTFLQEILYGNFMQIQVPSELRRITDIALSGNGEPTSAKAFEQVIELIGRIRGSLELPKEIKLVLITNGSLIDRDYVQAGLRRMSEINGEVWFKLDSVTRSGRALINNTRMSLNRTRTNLQLASSLCPTWLQTCMFQLDDMPPSKSEIAAYLKFVAELLRDAVPLKGVMVYGLARPSMQPESLRLTQVSQGWMESFGAEIQAMGLEVKLSP
;
A
#
# COMPACT_ATOMS: atom_id res chain seq x y z
N MET A 1 1.86 21.07 -18.54
CA MET A 1 1.26 22.38 -18.92
C MET A 1 -0.25 22.29 -18.66
N ILE A 2 -0.77 23.12 -17.80
CA ILE A 2 -2.24 23.23 -17.59
C ILE A 2 -2.75 24.12 -18.73
N ASN A 3 -3.60 23.55 -19.59
CA ASN A 3 -4.27 24.34 -20.60
C ASN A 3 -5.33 25.24 -19.91
N ILE A 4 -5.66 26.38 -20.49
CA ILE A 4 -6.59 27.41 -19.99
C ILE A 4 -8.00 26.85 -19.65
N TYR A 5 -8.28 25.60 -20.02
CA TYR A 5 -9.53 24.87 -19.72
C TYR A 5 -9.38 23.80 -18.62
N GLY A 6 -8.26 23.76 -17.88
CA GLY A 6 -8.08 22.80 -16.80
C GLY A 6 -7.92 21.32 -17.24
N ILE A 7 -7.70 21.06 -18.52
CA ILE A 7 -7.52 19.70 -19.05
C ILE A 7 -6.09 19.25 -18.73
N VAL A 8 -5.95 18.31 -17.80
CA VAL A 8 -4.70 17.60 -17.57
C VAL A 8 -4.51 16.62 -18.74
N THR A 9 -3.56 16.91 -19.62
CA THR A 9 -3.24 16.00 -20.72
C THR A 9 -2.37 14.88 -20.18
N LEU A 10 -2.83 13.62 -20.30
CA LEU A 10 -2.01 12.46 -19.98
C LEU A 10 -0.78 12.43 -20.88
N GLN A 11 0.41 12.35 -20.30
CA GLN A 11 1.59 12.02 -21.08
C GLN A 11 1.47 10.55 -21.51
N ARG A 12 1.62 10.30 -22.83
CA ARG A 12 1.64 8.93 -23.34
C ARG A 12 2.84 8.20 -22.73
N ILE A 13 2.58 7.12 -22.01
CA ILE A 13 3.60 6.19 -21.57
C ILE A 13 4.17 5.53 -22.83
N SER A 14 5.49 5.55 -22.99
CA SER A 14 6.15 4.98 -24.17
C SER A 14 6.25 3.45 -24.15
N LYS A 15 5.90 2.82 -23.02
CA LYS A 15 5.98 1.37 -22.81
C LYS A 15 4.70 0.84 -22.17
N LEU A 16 4.35 -0.42 -22.47
CA LEU A 16 3.30 -1.15 -21.75
C LEU A 16 3.63 -1.19 -20.24
N LEU A 17 2.60 -0.98 -19.44
CA LEU A 17 2.70 -1.19 -18.00
C LEU A 17 3.05 -2.65 -17.71
N ASN A 18 3.94 -2.87 -16.78
CA ASN A 18 4.33 -4.20 -16.34
C ASN A 18 4.49 -4.25 -14.82
N ILE A 19 4.57 -5.46 -14.28
CA ILE A 19 4.68 -5.69 -12.83
C ILE A 19 5.99 -5.21 -12.22
N SER A 20 7.02 -4.93 -13.04
CA SER A 20 8.33 -4.46 -12.58
C SER A 20 8.48 -2.94 -12.63
N ASP A 21 7.56 -2.21 -13.27
CA ASP A 21 7.55 -0.75 -13.33
C ASP A 21 6.44 -0.17 -12.44
N HIS A 22 6.82 0.63 -11.46
CA HIS A 22 5.92 1.40 -10.60
C HIS A 22 6.36 2.86 -10.53
N SER A 23 6.83 3.38 -11.67
CA SER A 23 7.12 4.81 -11.79
C SER A 23 5.87 5.62 -11.44
N ARG A 24 6.02 6.56 -10.50
CA ARG A 24 4.88 7.34 -9.97
C ARG A 24 4.64 8.63 -10.74
N ASP A 25 5.47 8.90 -11.73
CA ASP A 25 5.39 10.02 -12.67
C ASP A 25 5.06 9.59 -14.10
N SER A 26 4.73 8.31 -14.28
CA SER A 26 4.51 7.68 -15.57
C SER A 26 3.45 8.37 -16.44
N VAL A 27 2.45 9.02 -15.83
CA VAL A 27 1.37 9.73 -16.54
C VAL A 27 1.48 11.26 -16.43
N GLY A 28 2.57 11.80 -15.86
CA GLY A 28 2.78 13.25 -15.69
C GLY A 28 1.88 13.92 -14.66
N MET A 29 1.22 13.15 -13.80
CA MET A 29 0.38 13.63 -12.70
C MET A 29 1.17 13.67 -11.39
N LYS A 30 0.81 14.60 -10.51
CA LYS A 30 1.47 14.77 -9.21
C LYS A 30 1.06 13.71 -8.18
N TYR A 31 -0.23 13.36 -8.18
CA TYR A 31 -0.83 12.49 -7.17
C TYR A 31 -1.23 11.13 -7.72
N ILE A 32 -1.55 11.03 -9.00
CA ILE A 32 -2.13 9.81 -9.59
C ILE A 32 -1.11 9.09 -10.47
N TYR A 33 -1.03 7.78 -10.29
CA TYR A 33 -0.18 6.91 -11.10
C TYR A 33 -0.79 5.53 -11.26
N PRO A 34 -0.72 4.92 -12.46
CA PRO A 34 -1.17 3.55 -12.68
C PRO A 34 -0.10 2.54 -12.31
N VAL A 35 -0.54 1.40 -11.80
CA VAL A 35 0.33 0.24 -11.57
C VAL A 35 -0.38 -1.03 -11.99
N VAL A 36 0.35 -1.95 -12.62
CA VAL A 36 -0.08 -3.34 -12.71
C VAL A 36 0.29 -4.04 -11.42
N SER A 37 -0.73 -4.43 -10.65
CA SER A 37 -0.56 -5.02 -9.33
C SER A 37 -0.50 -6.54 -9.41
N ARG A 38 0.62 -7.14 -9.00
CA ARG A 38 0.73 -8.60 -8.84
C ARG A 38 -0.27 -9.15 -7.82
N ARG A 39 -0.52 -8.39 -6.76
CA ARG A 39 -1.39 -8.80 -5.63
C ARG A 39 -2.87 -8.76 -5.96
N SER A 40 -3.29 -7.81 -6.79
CA SER A 40 -4.69 -7.65 -7.19
C SER A 40 -4.98 -8.17 -8.60
N GLY A 41 -3.97 -8.47 -9.41
CA GLY A 41 -4.12 -9.08 -10.73
C GLY A 41 -4.81 -8.20 -11.76
N GLY A 42 -4.48 -6.90 -11.78
CA GLY A 42 -5.01 -5.91 -12.71
C GLY A 42 -4.41 -4.54 -12.47
N VAL A 43 -5.08 -3.50 -12.94
CA VAL A 43 -4.64 -2.11 -12.78
C VAL A 43 -5.10 -1.57 -11.42
N SER A 44 -4.14 -1.14 -10.61
CA SER A 44 -4.34 -0.36 -9.40
C SER A 44 -4.11 1.13 -9.72
N VAL A 45 -5.05 1.97 -9.34
CA VAL A 45 -4.91 3.42 -9.46
C VAL A 45 -4.29 3.95 -8.18
N GLY A 46 -2.98 4.20 -8.22
CA GLY A 46 -2.24 4.71 -7.07
C GLY A 46 -2.54 6.19 -6.79
N VAL A 47 -2.76 6.51 -5.52
CA VAL A 47 -2.90 7.88 -5.00
C VAL A 47 -1.71 8.16 -4.08
N ASN A 48 -0.76 8.94 -4.58
CA ASN A 48 0.46 9.31 -3.87
C ASN A 48 0.28 10.60 -3.06
N LEU A 49 0.08 10.50 -1.76
CA LEU A 49 -0.04 11.67 -0.87
C LEU A 49 1.32 12.21 -0.40
N ASN A 50 2.43 11.54 -0.77
CA ASN A 50 3.79 11.93 -0.40
C ASN A 50 4.66 12.25 -1.63
N PRO A 51 4.24 13.18 -2.53
CA PRO A 51 5.03 13.52 -3.73
C PRO A 51 6.38 14.18 -3.41
N ASN A 52 6.64 14.46 -2.14
CA ASN A 52 7.90 14.98 -1.61
C ASN A 52 8.89 13.88 -1.18
N ASN A 53 8.59 12.59 -1.45
CA ASN A 53 9.37 11.43 -1.04
C ASN A 53 9.64 11.36 0.48
N ALA A 54 8.70 11.86 1.29
CA ALA A 54 8.84 11.86 2.74
C ALA A 54 8.02 10.77 3.39
N CYS A 55 8.66 9.99 4.26
CA CYS A 55 8.03 8.97 5.09
C CYS A 55 8.54 9.06 6.53
N ASN A 56 7.68 8.75 7.50
CA ASN A 56 8.09 8.70 8.89
C ASN A 56 8.83 7.39 9.26
N TRP A 57 8.88 6.40 8.34
CA TRP A 57 9.73 5.22 8.41
C TRP A 57 10.76 5.23 7.28
N ARG A 58 11.82 4.39 7.38
CA ARG A 58 12.78 4.10 6.31
C ARG A 58 13.00 2.59 6.23
N CYS A 59 12.06 1.90 5.60
CA CYS A 59 12.19 0.46 5.39
C CYS A 59 13.37 0.18 4.46
N ILE A 60 14.25 -0.77 4.82
CA ILE A 60 15.45 -1.08 4.02
C ILE A 60 15.14 -1.61 2.61
N TYR A 61 13.94 -2.12 2.38
CA TYR A 61 13.45 -2.59 1.08
C TYR A 61 12.62 -1.53 0.32
N CYS A 62 12.59 -0.29 0.78
CA CYS A 62 11.77 0.77 0.17
C CYS A 62 12.27 1.12 -1.24
N GLN A 63 11.31 1.23 -2.18
CA GLN A 63 11.57 1.54 -3.59
C GLN A 63 11.43 3.02 -3.91
N VAL A 64 11.33 3.88 -2.90
CA VAL A 64 11.27 5.33 -3.08
C VAL A 64 12.68 5.86 -3.17
N PRO A 65 13.07 6.48 -4.31
CA PRO A 65 14.38 7.11 -4.44
C PRO A 65 14.46 8.34 -3.54
N GLU A 66 15.65 8.64 -3.06
CA GLU A 66 15.92 9.82 -2.25
C GLU A 66 14.92 10.02 -1.10
N LEU A 67 14.53 8.92 -0.45
CA LEU A 67 13.58 8.92 0.64
C LEU A 67 14.04 9.84 1.79
N LYS A 68 13.17 10.75 2.21
CA LYS A 68 13.43 11.69 3.31
C LYS A 68 12.60 11.31 4.54
N ARG A 69 13.13 11.53 5.74
CA ARG A 69 12.35 11.43 6.97
C ARG A 69 11.40 12.61 7.06
N GLY A 70 10.10 12.35 7.21
CA GLY A 70 9.11 13.42 7.30
C GLY A 70 7.67 12.94 7.12
N ALA A 71 6.81 13.90 6.82
CA ALA A 71 5.39 13.71 6.58
C ALA A 71 5.01 14.18 5.16
N ALA A 72 3.78 13.86 4.77
CA ALA A 72 3.18 14.39 3.54
C ALA A 72 3.14 15.92 3.56
N PRO A 73 3.27 16.57 2.41
CA PRO A 73 3.06 18.01 2.28
C PRO A 73 1.58 18.35 2.41
N VAL A 74 1.24 19.64 2.36
CA VAL A 74 -0.14 20.08 2.18
C VAL A 74 -0.66 19.53 0.84
N ILE A 75 -1.81 18.86 0.89
CA ILE A 75 -2.45 18.28 -0.29
C ILE A 75 -3.32 19.33 -0.98
N ASP A 76 -3.09 19.52 -2.26
CA ASP A 76 -3.96 20.29 -3.15
C ASP A 76 -5.13 19.39 -3.58
N LEU A 77 -6.24 19.50 -2.85
CA LEU A 77 -7.44 18.67 -3.08
C LEU A 77 -8.09 18.96 -4.44
N ALA A 78 -8.04 20.21 -4.91
CA ALA A 78 -8.60 20.57 -6.21
C ALA A 78 -7.82 19.90 -7.36
N ARG A 79 -6.50 19.93 -7.28
CA ARG A 79 -5.63 19.22 -8.23
C ARG A 79 -5.83 17.71 -8.15
N LEU A 80 -5.91 17.14 -6.95
CA LEU A 80 -6.16 15.70 -6.77
C LEU A 80 -7.49 15.28 -7.39
N ASP A 81 -8.57 16.09 -7.23
CA ASP A 81 -9.87 15.84 -7.84
C ASP A 81 -9.77 15.78 -9.37
N VAL A 82 -9.15 16.78 -9.97
CA VAL A 82 -8.97 16.86 -11.43
C VAL A 82 -8.14 15.67 -11.93
N GLU A 83 -7.00 15.40 -11.31
CA GLU A 83 -6.12 14.28 -11.73
C GLU A 83 -6.82 12.92 -11.62
N LEU A 84 -7.50 12.65 -10.50
CA LEU A 84 -8.17 11.36 -10.30
C LEU A 84 -9.36 11.17 -11.24
N ARG A 85 -10.19 12.20 -11.44
CA ARG A 85 -11.30 12.14 -12.40
C ARG A 85 -10.81 11.91 -13.83
N THR A 86 -9.85 12.72 -14.26
CA THR A 86 -9.29 12.61 -15.62
C THR A 86 -8.73 11.22 -15.87
N PHE A 87 -7.97 10.68 -14.91
CA PHE A 87 -7.37 9.36 -15.08
C PHE A 87 -8.41 8.24 -15.06
N LEU A 88 -9.39 8.28 -14.15
CA LEU A 88 -10.46 7.29 -14.10
C LEU A 88 -11.33 7.32 -15.37
N GLN A 89 -11.66 8.51 -15.90
CA GLN A 89 -12.38 8.64 -17.16
C GLN A 89 -11.61 8.06 -18.34
N GLU A 90 -10.30 8.30 -18.41
CA GLU A 90 -9.45 7.72 -19.44
C GLU A 90 -9.35 6.19 -19.36
N ILE A 91 -9.29 5.63 -18.15
CA ILE A 91 -9.32 4.17 -17.95
C ILE A 91 -10.68 3.56 -18.34
N LEU A 92 -11.78 4.23 -18.02
CA LEU A 92 -13.13 3.70 -18.22
C LEU A 92 -13.61 3.86 -19.66
N TYR A 93 -13.37 5.01 -20.26
CA TYR A 93 -13.98 5.42 -21.53
C TYR A 93 -12.97 5.73 -22.62
N GLY A 94 -11.70 5.93 -22.27
CA GLY A 94 -10.62 6.16 -23.23
C GLY A 94 -9.96 4.88 -23.73
N ASN A 95 -8.77 5.02 -24.25
CA ASN A 95 -8.02 3.91 -24.84
C ASN A 95 -6.82 3.45 -23.99
N PHE A 96 -6.66 4.00 -22.79
CA PHE A 96 -5.52 3.69 -21.91
C PHE A 96 -5.34 2.18 -21.68
N MET A 97 -6.43 1.48 -21.35
CA MET A 97 -6.39 0.04 -21.09
C MET A 97 -5.95 -0.76 -22.32
N GLN A 98 -6.39 -0.36 -23.50
CA GLN A 98 -6.05 -1.03 -24.76
C GLN A 98 -4.59 -0.81 -25.17
N ILE A 99 -4.07 0.40 -24.94
CA ILE A 99 -2.73 0.79 -25.40
C ILE A 99 -1.65 0.48 -24.38
N GLN A 100 -1.95 0.66 -23.07
CA GLN A 100 -0.94 0.65 -22.00
C GLN A 100 -0.95 -0.60 -21.14
N VAL A 101 -2.00 -1.43 -21.19
CA VAL A 101 -2.18 -2.56 -20.29
C VAL A 101 -2.21 -3.88 -21.08
N PRO A 102 -1.43 -4.90 -20.67
CA PRO A 102 -1.54 -6.26 -21.23
C PRO A 102 -2.99 -6.77 -21.18
N SER A 103 -3.42 -7.49 -22.21
CA SER A 103 -4.81 -7.90 -22.41
C SER A 103 -5.43 -8.62 -21.21
N GLU A 104 -4.68 -9.49 -20.58
CA GLU A 104 -5.08 -10.32 -19.44
C GLU A 104 -5.23 -9.53 -18.11
N LEU A 105 -4.73 -8.28 -18.07
CA LEU A 105 -4.72 -7.41 -16.90
C LEU A 105 -5.62 -6.18 -17.02
N ARG A 106 -6.42 -6.08 -18.11
CA ARG A 106 -7.29 -4.94 -18.45
C ARG A 106 -8.52 -4.86 -17.56
N ARG A 107 -8.32 -4.76 -16.26
CA ARG A 107 -9.39 -4.51 -15.28
C ARG A 107 -8.88 -3.59 -14.18
N ILE A 108 -9.72 -2.71 -13.69
CA ILE A 108 -9.42 -1.92 -12.50
C ILE A 108 -9.70 -2.79 -11.27
N THR A 109 -8.74 -2.94 -10.39
CA THR A 109 -8.88 -3.74 -9.18
C THR A 109 -9.10 -2.90 -7.94
N ASP A 110 -8.42 -1.77 -7.87
CA ASP A 110 -8.47 -0.90 -6.69
C ASP A 110 -8.03 0.53 -6.99
N ILE A 111 -8.40 1.43 -6.09
CA ILE A 111 -7.78 2.74 -5.90
C ILE A 111 -6.96 2.62 -4.62
N ALA A 112 -5.63 2.78 -4.69
CA ALA A 112 -4.74 2.52 -3.58
C ALA A 112 -4.07 3.80 -3.07
N LEU A 113 -4.37 4.18 -1.81
CA LEU A 113 -3.56 5.17 -1.11
C LEU A 113 -2.22 4.52 -0.74
N SER A 114 -1.24 4.81 -1.56
CA SER A 114 0.12 4.29 -1.48
C SER A 114 1.07 5.30 -2.13
N GLY A 115 2.34 4.98 -2.27
CA GLY A 115 3.24 5.88 -3.00
C GLY A 115 4.58 6.09 -2.30
N ASN A 116 5.02 7.34 -2.22
CA ASN A 116 6.37 7.67 -1.80
C ASN A 116 6.53 7.90 -0.28
N GLY A 117 5.55 7.48 0.53
CA GLY A 117 5.63 7.63 1.98
C GLY A 117 4.45 7.01 2.71
N GLU A 118 4.20 7.49 3.93
CA GLU A 118 3.06 7.08 4.75
C GLU A 118 1.83 7.94 4.44
N PRO A 119 0.77 7.39 3.83
CA PRO A 119 -0.40 8.17 3.41
C PRO A 119 -1.12 8.86 4.57
N THR A 120 -1.18 8.22 5.75
CA THR A 120 -1.85 8.76 6.93
C THR A 120 -1.10 9.95 7.54
N SER A 121 0.10 10.27 7.05
CA SER A 121 0.82 11.49 7.44
C SER A 121 0.27 12.76 6.79
N ALA A 122 -0.57 12.64 5.76
CA ALA A 122 -1.29 13.76 5.17
C ALA A 122 -2.40 14.23 6.12
N LYS A 123 -2.35 15.50 6.54
CA LYS A 123 -3.37 16.07 7.43
C LYS A 123 -4.77 16.11 6.81
N ALA A 124 -4.83 16.15 5.48
CA ALA A 124 -6.06 16.10 4.68
C ALA A 124 -6.53 14.66 4.39
N PHE A 125 -6.05 13.62 5.14
CA PHE A 125 -6.36 12.23 4.85
C PHE A 125 -7.88 11.97 4.78
N GLU A 126 -8.64 12.43 5.77
CA GLU A 126 -10.10 12.32 5.80
C GLU A 126 -10.74 12.96 4.55
N GLN A 127 -10.38 14.21 4.23
CA GLN A 127 -10.90 14.92 3.06
C GLN A 127 -10.54 14.24 1.74
N VAL A 128 -9.38 13.59 1.67
CA VAL A 128 -8.98 12.76 0.51
C VAL A 128 -9.90 11.55 0.37
N ILE A 129 -10.23 10.86 1.46
CA ILE A 129 -11.16 9.73 1.41
C ILE A 129 -12.56 10.16 0.96
N GLU A 130 -13.06 11.28 1.50
CA GLU A 130 -14.34 11.85 1.08
C GLU A 130 -14.34 12.23 -0.41
N LEU A 131 -13.25 12.85 -0.87
CA LEU A 131 -13.07 13.20 -2.27
C LEU A 131 -13.14 11.96 -3.17
N ILE A 132 -12.39 10.91 -2.84
CA ILE A 132 -12.42 9.64 -3.58
C ILE A 132 -13.83 9.04 -3.58
N GLY A 133 -14.52 9.07 -2.44
CA GLY A 133 -15.89 8.59 -2.33
C GLY A 133 -16.87 9.32 -3.26
N ARG A 134 -16.79 10.67 -3.31
CA ARG A 134 -17.59 11.49 -4.25
C ARG A 134 -17.28 11.17 -5.71
N ILE A 135 -16.00 11.02 -6.06
CA ILE A 135 -15.59 10.67 -7.43
C ILE A 135 -16.11 9.31 -7.82
N ARG A 136 -15.97 8.29 -6.94
CA ARG A 136 -16.51 6.95 -7.18
C ARG A 136 -18.02 6.98 -7.45
N GLY A 137 -18.76 7.72 -6.66
CA GLY A 137 -20.21 7.88 -6.87
C GLY A 137 -20.57 8.60 -8.17
N SER A 138 -19.87 9.70 -8.49
CA SER A 138 -20.15 10.48 -9.71
C SER A 138 -19.79 9.78 -11.02
N LEU A 139 -18.84 8.84 -10.98
CA LEU A 139 -18.45 8.01 -12.13
C LEU A 139 -19.11 6.62 -12.12
N GLU A 140 -19.99 6.38 -11.15
CA GLU A 140 -20.69 5.09 -10.99
C GLU A 140 -19.74 3.88 -11.01
N LEU A 141 -18.58 4.02 -10.34
CA LEU A 141 -17.57 2.96 -10.35
C LEU A 141 -18.15 1.67 -9.76
N PRO A 142 -17.85 0.50 -10.36
CA PRO A 142 -18.23 -0.80 -9.82
C PRO A 142 -17.89 -0.94 -8.34
N LYS A 143 -18.81 -1.51 -7.55
CA LYS A 143 -18.64 -1.69 -6.09
C LYS A 143 -17.47 -2.61 -5.75
N GLU A 144 -17.10 -3.49 -6.67
CA GLU A 144 -16.00 -4.46 -6.55
C GLU A 144 -14.62 -3.77 -6.54
N ILE A 145 -14.50 -2.59 -7.14
CA ILE A 145 -13.26 -1.80 -7.09
C ILE A 145 -13.04 -1.34 -5.64
N LYS A 146 -11.98 -1.81 -5.03
CA LYS A 146 -11.68 -1.50 -3.63
C LYS A 146 -11.02 -0.14 -3.47
N LEU A 147 -11.18 0.45 -2.28
CA LEU A 147 -10.33 1.52 -1.82
C LEU A 147 -9.31 0.96 -0.81
N VAL A 148 -8.05 0.90 -1.18
CA VAL A 148 -7.00 0.29 -0.37
C VAL A 148 -6.13 1.36 0.29
N LEU A 149 -5.91 1.24 1.59
CA LEU A 149 -4.89 1.99 2.31
C LEU A 149 -3.70 1.08 2.63
N ILE A 150 -2.52 1.37 2.07
CA ILE A 150 -1.26 0.72 2.47
C ILE A 150 -0.58 1.62 3.50
N THR A 151 -0.50 1.17 4.75
CA THR A 151 0.00 1.99 5.87
C THR A 151 0.95 1.23 6.77
N ASN A 152 1.91 1.94 7.34
CA ASN A 152 2.76 1.43 8.42
C ASN A 152 2.07 1.47 9.79
N GLY A 153 0.85 1.98 9.85
CA GLY A 153 -0.02 1.98 11.02
C GLY A 153 0.40 2.94 12.16
N SER A 154 1.46 3.72 11.97
CA SER A 154 2.03 4.53 13.07
C SER A 154 1.15 5.71 13.51
N LEU A 155 0.19 6.12 12.69
CA LEU A 155 -0.66 7.30 12.90
C LEU A 155 -2.16 6.97 12.96
N ILE A 156 -2.53 5.70 13.13
CA ILE A 156 -3.94 5.26 13.25
C ILE A 156 -4.63 5.89 14.48
N ASP A 157 -3.86 6.24 15.50
CA ASP A 157 -4.34 6.91 16.71
C ASP A 157 -4.77 8.38 16.50
N ARG A 158 -4.64 8.92 15.29
CA ARG A 158 -5.05 10.30 14.96
C ARG A 158 -6.53 10.36 14.57
N ASP A 159 -7.27 11.32 15.10
CA ASP A 159 -8.72 11.46 14.86
C ASP A 159 -9.07 11.54 13.37
N TYR A 160 -8.32 12.34 12.59
CA TYR A 160 -8.53 12.48 11.14
C TYR A 160 -8.25 11.19 10.36
N VAL A 161 -7.37 10.31 10.89
CA VAL A 161 -7.12 8.98 10.29
C VAL A 161 -8.27 8.05 10.61
N GLN A 162 -8.73 8.03 11.87
CA GLN A 162 -9.87 7.20 12.27
C GLN A 162 -11.15 7.58 11.54
N ALA A 163 -11.43 8.89 11.37
CA ALA A 163 -12.54 9.37 10.57
C ALA A 163 -12.45 8.88 9.12
N GLY A 164 -11.28 9.02 8.50
CA GLY A 164 -11.01 8.50 7.17
C GLY A 164 -11.21 6.98 7.07
N LEU A 165 -10.78 6.17 8.06
CA LEU A 165 -10.96 4.72 8.07
C LEU A 165 -12.44 4.31 8.17
N ARG A 166 -13.24 4.99 9.01
CA ARG A 166 -14.70 4.76 9.06
C ARG A 166 -15.33 5.01 7.70
N ARG A 167 -14.96 6.13 7.07
CA ARG A 167 -15.45 6.48 5.74
C ARG A 167 -15.01 5.48 4.68
N MET A 168 -13.78 4.98 4.73
CA MET A 168 -13.30 3.91 3.84
C MET A 168 -14.16 2.65 3.95
N SER A 169 -14.51 2.24 5.17
CA SER A 169 -15.33 1.05 5.42
C SER A 169 -16.70 1.13 4.73
N GLU A 170 -17.30 2.33 4.65
CA GLU A 170 -18.61 2.56 4.00
C GLU A 170 -18.56 2.43 2.47
N ILE A 171 -17.38 2.56 1.86
CA ILE A 171 -17.18 2.59 0.40
C ILE A 171 -16.32 1.44 -0.12
N ASN A 172 -16.45 0.26 0.46
CA ASN A 172 -15.67 -0.95 0.13
C ASN A 172 -14.15 -0.76 0.32
N GLY A 173 -13.77 -0.07 1.41
CA GLY A 173 -12.38 0.14 1.76
C GLY A 173 -11.78 -1.02 2.53
N GLU A 174 -10.46 -1.19 2.42
CA GLU A 174 -9.68 -2.09 3.27
C GLU A 174 -8.30 -1.51 3.59
N VAL A 175 -7.78 -1.88 4.75
CA VAL A 175 -6.45 -1.49 5.22
C VAL A 175 -5.47 -2.64 5.02
N TRP A 176 -4.32 -2.37 4.41
CA TRP A 176 -3.16 -3.25 4.37
C TRP A 176 -2.12 -2.73 5.34
N PHE A 177 -2.19 -3.26 6.56
CA PHE A 177 -1.37 -2.81 7.69
C PHE A 177 0.00 -3.51 7.66
N LYS A 178 1.08 -2.76 7.52
CA LYS A 178 2.44 -3.30 7.44
C LYS A 178 2.93 -3.82 8.79
N LEU A 179 3.31 -5.08 8.80
CA LEU A 179 3.90 -5.76 9.94
C LEU A 179 5.04 -6.68 9.48
N ASP A 180 6.23 -6.14 9.27
CA ASP A 180 7.37 -6.89 8.72
C ASP A 180 8.17 -7.63 9.81
N SER A 181 8.14 -7.14 11.05
CA SER A 181 8.72 -7.77 12.24
C SER A 181 7.98 -7.32 13.51
N VAL A 182 7.98 -8.18 14.51
CA VAL A 182 7.41 -7.89 15.83
C VAL A 182 8.48 -7.73 16.93
N THR A 183 9.73 -8.09 16.64
CA THR A 183 10.82 -7.88 17.59
C THR A 183 11.31 -6.43 17.58
N ARG A 184 11.89 -5.96 18.66
CA ARG A 184 12.45 -4.60 18.72
C ARG A 184 13.61 -4.43 17.72
N SER A 185 14.48 -5.44 17.67
CA SER A 185 15.64 -5.47 16.76
C SER A 185 15.19 -5.50 15.29
N GLY A 186 14.27 -6.39 14.94
CA GLY A 186 13.75 -6.52 13.59
C GLY A 186 13.06 -5.25 13.10
N ARG A 187 12.17 -4.63 13.90
CA ARG A 187 11.55 -3.34 13.55
C ARG A 187 12.58 -2.21 13.39
N ALA A 188 13.60 -2.17 14.23
CA ALA A 188 14.67 -1.19 14.11
C ALA A 188 15.50 -1.41 12.85
N LEU A 189 15.82 -2.66 12.53
CA LEU A 189 16.62 -3.05 11.38
C LEU A 189 15.84 -2.88 10.06
N ILE A 190 14.65 -3.49 9.96
CA ILE A 190 13.89 -3.57 8.71
C ILE A 190 13.17 -2.26 8.41
N ASN A 191 12.49 -1.68 9.38
CA ASN A 191 11.63 -0.50 9.18
C ASN A 191 12.27 0.81 9.68
N ASN A 192 13.41 0.71 10.34
CA ASN A 192 14.11 1.84 10.95
C ASN A 192 13.12 2.68 11.81
N THR A 193 12.36 2.00 12.67
CA THR A 193 11.38 2.62 13.56
C THR A 193 11.66 2.28 15.01
N ARG A 194 11.29 3.23 15.91
CA ARG A 194 11.31 3.04 17.38
C ARG A 194 9.91 2.78 17.95
N MET A 195 8.90 2.64 17.10
CA MET A 195 7.53 2.38 17.55
C MET A 195 7.49 1.08 18.37
N SER A 196 6.87 1.10 19.54
CA SER A 196 6.76 -0.09 20.40
C SER A 196 5.78 -1.11 19.83
N LEU A 197 5.97 -2.40 20.17
CA LEU A 197 5.04 -3.45 19.76
C LEU A 197 3.63 -3.21 20.34
N ASN A 198 3.54 -2.71 21.57
CA ASN A 198 2.25 -2.38 22.20
C ASN A 198 1.50 -1.31 21.39
N ARG A 199 2.17 -0.24 20.95
CA ARG A 199 1.55 0.76 20.08
C ARG A 199 1.15 0.18 18.71
N THR A 200 1.97 -0.72 18.16
CA THR A 200 1.62 -1.45 16.93
C THR A 200 0.33 -2.27 17.13
N ARG A 201 0.24 -3.03 18.24
CA ARG A 201 -0.94 -3.80 18.62
C ARG A 201 -2.18 -2.91 18.77
N THR A 202 -2.10 -1.85 19.56
CA THR A 202 -3.22 -0.92 19.80
C THR A 202 -3.70 -0.30 18.49
N ASN A 203 -2.77 0.16 17.63
CA ASN A 203 -3.12 0.76 16.35
C ASN A 203 -3.72 -0.25 15.37
N LEU A 204 -3.24 -1.50 15.38
CA LEU A 204 -3.81 -2.57 14.57
C LEU A 204 -5.22 -2.94 15.02
N GLN A 205 -5.45 -3.10 16.33
CA GLN A 205 -6.78 -3.33 16.90
C GLN A 205 -7.75 -2.21 16.51
N LEU A 206 -7.29 -0.95 16.63
CA LEU A 206 -8.09 0.20 16.25
C LEU A 206 -8.38 0.22 14.73
N ALA A 207 -7.38 -0.02 13.88
CA ALA A 207 -7.59 -0.07 12.43
C ALA A 207 -8.62 -1.15 12.06
N SER A 208 -8.46 -2.37 12.60
CA SER A 208 -9.34 -3.51 12.29
C SER A 208 -10.77 -3.35 12.84
N SER A 209 -10.96 -2.56 13.89
CA SER A 209 -12.30 -2.23 14.40
C SER A 209 -13.02 -1.18 13.55
N LEU A 210 -12.28 -0.37 12.78
CA LEU A 210 -12.82 0.72 11.97
C LEU A 210 -12.99 0.36 10.50
N CYS A 211 -12.13 -0.51 9.97
CA CYS A 211 -12.12 -0.86 8.54
C CYS A 211 -11.58 -2.29 8.37
N PRO A 212 -12.10 -3.11 7.43
CA PRO A 212 -11.55 -4.43 7.13
C PRO A 212 -10.04 -4.38 6.93
N THR A 213 -9.29 -5.16 7.72
CA THR A 213 -7.83 -5.02 7.79
C THR A 213 -7.12 -6.34 7.51
N TRP A 214 -6.12 -6.29 6.62
CA TRP A 214 -5.14 -7.33 6.35
C TRP A 214 -3.81 -6.97 7.01
N LEU A 215 -3.09 -7.93 7.54
CA LEU A 215 -1.65 -7.78 7.77
C LEU A 215 -0.92 -7.87 6.43
N GLN A 216 0.07 -7.01 6.21
CA GLN A 216 0.91 -7.01 5.02
C GLN A 216 2.37 -7.14 5.44
N THR A 217 3.01 -8.25 5.10
CA THR A 217 4.33 -8.63 5.58
C THR A 217 5.28 -8.86 4.41
N CYS A 218 6.36 -8.08 4.36
CA CYS A 218 7.43 -8.25 3.38
C CYS A 218 8.47 -9.24 3.92
N MET A 219 8.70 -10.33 3.16
CA MET A 219 9.70 -11.34 3.50
C MET A 219 10.81 -11.35 2.45
N PHE A 220 12.05 -11.32 2.92
CA PHE A 220 13.26 -11.28 2.10
C PHE A 220 14.45 -11.86 2.89
N GLN A 221 15.51 -12.16 2.17
CA GLN A 221 16.80 -12.49 2.78
C GLN A 221 17.60 -11.19 3.00
N LEU A 222 18.28 -11.10 4.12
CA LEU A 222 19.25 -10.07 4.42
C LEU A 222 20.62 -10.73 4.60
N ASP A 223 21.61 -10.31 3.80
CA ASP A 223 22.94 -10.96 3.72
C ASP A 223 22.84 -12.46 3.43
N ASP A 224 21.98 -12.82 2.44
CA ASP A 224 21.68 -14.20 2.01
C ASP A 224 21.03 -15.09 3.09
N MET A 225 20.60 -14.51 4.22
CA MET A 225 19.94 -15.23 5.30
C MET A 225 18.45 -14.88 5.36
N PRO A 226 17.56 -15.87 5.32
CA PRO A 226 16.12 -15.63 5.54
C PRO A 226 15.86 -15.16 6.98
N PRO A 227 14.64 -14.67 7.29
CA PRO A 227 14.28 -14.33 8.67
C PRO A 227 14.59 -15.48 9.63
N SER A 228 15.21 -15.16 10.75
CA SER A 228 15.62 -16.20 11.72
C SER A 228 14.41 -16.94 12.30
N LYS A 229 14.63 -18.17 12.76
CA LYS A 229 13.58 -18.96 13.44
C LYS A 229 12.98 -18.23 14.63
N SER A 230 13.76 -17.44 15.35
CA SER A 230 13.27 -16.61 16.48
C SER A 230 12.38 -15.46 16.03
N GLU A 231 12.69 -14.80 14.90
CA GLU A 231 11.82 -13.77 14.27
C GLU A 231 10.48 -14.37 13.84
N ILE A 232 10.52 -15.53 13.16
CA ILE A 232 9.32 -16.24 12.70
C ILE A 232 8.47 -16.67 13.90
N ALA A 233 9.07 -17.32 14.90
CA ALA A 233 8.35 -17.73 16.11
C ALA A 233 7.72 -16.56 16.86
N ALA A 234 8.43 -15.43 16.95
CA ALA A 234 7.87 -14.20 17.54
C ALA A 234 6.69 -13.66 16.74
N TYR A 235 6.79 -13.63 15.40
CA TYR A 235 5.71 -13.19 14.52
C TYR A 235 4.46 -14.07 14.68
N LEU A 236 4.62 -15.38 14.59
CA LEU A 236 3.53 -16.35 14.72
C LEU A 236 2.87 -16.26 16.11
N LYS A 237 3.67 -16.12 17.17
CA LYS A 237 3.15 -15.89 18.53
C LYS A 237 2.31 -14.62 18.60
N PHE A 238 2.77 -13.52 18.01
CA PHE A 238 2.04 -12.26 17.99
C PHE A 238 0.70 -12.38 17.24
N VAL A 239 0.69 -13.06 16.09
CA VAL A 239 -0.54 -13.34 15.32
C VAL A 239 -1.51 -14.20 16.15
N ALA A 240 -1.02 -15.26 16.79
CA ALA A 240 -1.82 -16.10 17.69
C ALA A 240 -2.43 -15.30 18.86
N GLU A 241 -1.68 -14.36 19.42
CA GLU A 241 -2.18 -13.46 20.46
C GLU A 241 -3.28 -12.53 19.95
N LEU A 242 -3.16 -11.98 18.71
CA LEU A 242 -4.21 -11.16 18.09
C LEU A 242 -5.51 -11.95 17.90
N LEU A 243 -5.39 -13.21 17.45
CA LEU A 243 -6.55 -14.10 17.26
C LEU A 243 -7.23 -14.44 18.60
N ARG A 244 -6.45 -14.76 19.62
CA ARG A 244 -6.98 -15.01 20.98
C ARG A 244 -7.70 -13.78 21.53
N ASP A 245 -7.19 -12.58 21.24
CA ASP A 245 -7.80 -11.30 21.64
C ASP A 245 -8.97 -10.90 20.70
N ALA A 246 -9.41 -11.82 19.82
CA ALA A 246 -10.50 -11.66 18.85
C ALA A 246 -10.37 -10.41 17.96
N VAL A 247 -9.15 -10.04 17.58
CA VAL A 247 -8.90 -8.94 16.64
C VAL A 247 -9.41 -9.32 15.24
N PRO A 248 -10.35 -8.57 14.63
CA PRO A 248 -11.02 -8.97 13.41
C PRO A 248 -10.14 -8.76 12.17
N LEU A 249 -9.10 -9.58 12.02
CA LEU A 249 -8.24 -9.59 10.83
C LEU A 249 -8.89 -10.38 9.69
N LYS A 250 -8.78 -9.87 8.48
CA LYS A 250 -9.18 -10.59 7.27
C LYS A 250 -8.18 -11.70 6.91
N GLY A 251 -6.92 -11.51 7.23
CA GLY A 251 -5.86 -12.46 6.92
C GLY A 251 -4.49 -11.79 6.84
N VAL A 252 -3.55 -12.50 6.24
CA VAL A 252 -2.16 -12.06 6.06
C VAL A 252 -1.78 -12.09 4.58
N MET A 253 -1.22 -11.00 4.09
CA MET A 253 -0.58 -10.91 2.78
C MET A 253 0.93 -11.02 2.97
N VAL A 254 1.51 -12.13 2.58
CA VAL A 254 2.96 -12.35 2.58
C VAL A 254 3.47 -12.08 1.17
N TYR A 255 4.43 -11.18 1.03
CA TYR A 255 4.98 -10.82 -0.27
C TYR A 255 6.50 -10.71 -0.24
N GLY A 256 7.13 -11.05 -1.37
CA GLY A 256 8.57 -10.91 -1.59
C GLY A 256 8.95 -9.58 -2.24
N LEU A 257 10.26 -9.41 -2.45
CA LEU A 257 10.82 -8.26 -3.15
C LEU A 257 10.47 -8.35 -4.64
N ALA A 258 9.58 -7.47 -5.11
CA ALA A 258 9.23 -7.40 -6.53
C ALA A 258 10.31 -6.73 -7.38
N ARG A 259 11.10 -5.88 -6.76
CA ARG A 259 12.08 -4.97 -7.38
C ARG A 259 13.19 -4.65 -6.40
N PRO A 260 14.37 -4.24 -6.91
CA PRO A 260 15.46 -3.76 -6.05
C PRO A 260 15.00 -2.61 -5.14
N SER A 261 15.52 -2.59 -3.93
CA SER A 261 15.38 -1.45 -3.03
C SER A 261 16.14 -0.23 -3.60
N MET A 262 15.66 0.96 -3.30
CA MET A 262 16.35 2.23 -3.58
C MET A 262 17.07 2.77 -2.33
N GLN A 263 17.23 1.92 -1.30
CA GLN A 263 17.91 2.29 -0.07
C GLN A 263 19.35 1.76 -0.07
N PRO A 264 20.24 2.28 0.80
CA PRO A 264 21.64 1.84 0.87
C PRO A 264 21.84 0.34 1.08
N GLU A 265 20.86 -0.32 1.68
CA GLU A 265 20.89 -1.75 1.96
C GLU A 265 20.56 -2.64 0.74
N SER A 266 20.26 -2.06 -0.42
CA SER A 266 19.76 -2.75 -1.61
C SER A 266 20.55 -4.01 -1.99
N LEU A 267 21.89 -3.93 -1.99
CA LEU A 267 22.77 -5.05 -2.36
C LEU A 267 22.78 -6.21 -1.35
N ARG A 268 22.24 -5.98 -0.16
CA ARG A 268 22.15 -6.99 0.91
C ARG A 268 20.82 -7.74 0.90
N LEU A 269 19.88 -7.32 0.03
CA LEU A 269 18.52 -7.83 0.02
C LEU A 269 18.31 -8.74 -1.18
N THR A 270 17.91 -9.98 -0.91
CA THR A 270 17.54 -10.97 -1.92
C THR A 270 16.17 -11.58 -1.61
N GLN A 271 15.56 -12.23 -2.60
CA GLN A 271 14.27 -12.90 -2.41
C GLN A 271 14.42 -14.14 -1.56
N VAL A 272 13.44 -14.43 -0.68
CA VAL A 272 13.28 -15.76 -0.12
C VAL A 272 12.80 -16.74 -1.21
N SER A 273 13.11 -18.03 -1.06
CA SER A 273 12.59 -19.02 -2.01
C SER A 273 11.06 -19.14 -1.90
N GLN A 274 10.43 -19.54 -2.99
CA GLN A 274 8.98 -19.80 -3.02
C GLN A 274 8.58 -20.83 -1.96
N GLY A 275 9.32 -21.93 -1.84
CA GLY A 275 9.04 -22.97 -0.84
C GLY A 275 9.17 -22.47 0.60
N TRP A 276 10.09 -21.53 0.87
CA TRP A 276 10.17 -20.86 2.17
C TRP A 276 8.92 -20.04 2.46
N MET A 277 8.46 -19.27 1.48
CA MET A 277 7.27 -18.42 1.60
C MET A 277 6.00 -19.26 1.78
N GLU A 278 5.88 -20.35 1.04
CA GLU A 278 4.77 -21.31 1.15
C GLU A 278 4.74 -21.97 2.54
N SER A 279 5.91 -22.38 3.05
CA SER A 279 6.02 -22.97 4.39
C SER A 279 5.59 -21.98 5.47
N PHE A 280 6.05 -20.72 5.42
CA PHE A 280 5.65 -19.69 6.36
C PHE A 280 4.14 -19.35 6.23
N GLY A 281 3.62 -19.29 5.01
CA GLY A 281 2.19 -19.10 4.77
C GLY A 281 1.34 -20.23 5.36
N ALA A 282 1.77 -21.47 5.21
CA ALA A 282 1.08 -22.65 5.78
C ALA A 282 1.00 -22.60 7.31
N GLU A 283 2.06 -22.13 8.00
CA GLU A 283 2.03 -21.96 9.47
C GLU A 283 0.96 -20.92 9.88
N ILE A 284 0.80 -19.85 9.12
CA ILE A 284 -0.25 -18.83 9.39
C ILE A 284 -1.65 -19.40 9.07
N GLN A 285 -1.79 -20.12 7.96
CA GLN A 285 -3.06 -20.77 7.59
C GLN A 285 -3.53 -21.79 8.64
N ALA A 286 -2.60 -22.53 9.25
CA ALA A 286 -2.89 -23.47 10.33
C ALA A 286 -3.50 -22.79 11.57
N MET A 287 -3.36 -21.45 11.71
CA MET A 287 -4.02 -20.68 12.77
C MET A 287 -5.46 -20.23 12.40
N GLY A 288 -5.96 -20.59 11.21
CA GLY A 288 -7.31 -20.24 10.74
C GLY A 288 -7.40 -18.90 10.00
N LEU A 289 -6.29 -18.28 9.60
CA LEU A 289 -6.27 -17.05 8.81
C LEU A 289 -6.17 -17.33 7.31
N GLU A 290 -6.86 -16.50 6.50
CA GLU A 290 -6.60 -16.45 5.05
C GLU A 290 -5.19 -15.93 4.79
N VAL A 291 -4.46 -16.57 3.87
CA VAL A 291 -3.11 -16.15 3.47
C VAL A 291 -3.07 -15.91 1.97
N LYS A 292 -2.56 -14.74 1.57
CA LYS A 292 -2.27 -14.41 0.17
C LYS A 292 -0.77 -14.33 -0.02
N LEU A 293 -0.23 -15.18 -0.89
CA LEU A 293 1.19 -15.21 -1.23
C LEU A 293 1.45 -14.45 -2.52
N SER A 294 2.53 -13.66 -2.55
CA SER A 294 3.01 -12.92 -3.73
C SER A 294 4.54 -12.95 -3.75
N PRO A 295 5.13 -14.08 -4.20
CA PRO A 295 6.59 -14.27 -4.27
C PRO A 295 7.31 -13.22 -5.10
#